data_550113157461f2dfce56f27e9d84dd2a
#
_entry.id   550113157461f2dfce56f27e9d84dd2a
#
_cell.length_a   1.000
_cell.length_b   1.000
_cell.length_c   1.000
_cell.angle_alpha   90.00
_cell.angle_beta   90.00
_cell.angle_gamma   90.00
#
_symmetry.space_group_name_H-M   'P 1'
#
loop_
_entity.id
_entity.type
_entity.pdbx_description
1 polymer ?
#
loop_
_entity_poly.entity_id
_entity_poly.type
_entity_poly.pdbx_seq_one_letter_code
_entity_poly.pdbx_strand_id
1 'polypeptide(L)'
;MKHKGKKMYALNECLFSVVVLIGIYLLNHWVQDFYQTQVLIPMISVLGVFLISWKTQGYFWGIISSLISVLLVNYAFTYPFYAIDLISPQCVFSAGVMLIVSIMTGILTTQLKTQEKIKAETEKERMRANLLRAVSHDLRTPLTSIYGASSVILENYDSLSKEKQTKLLAEIQEDSEWLIRMVENLLSITRIDGEDDKVHVKKTDTVLEELIDAVMVKFYARYPQQNVEITLPDEFISIPMDAMLIQQVFMNILDNAIHHAKGMTRIELEVKCEQDDVVFCIRDDGCGIPQERIKHLFKGYFSESHEISDGSRNNMGIGLSVCSAIIKAHNGEIWAENHENGGASFCFRLKMGATKDEQ
;
A
#
# COMPACT_ATOMS: atom_id res chain seq x y z
N MET A 1 23.55 6.56 0.94
CA MET A 1 22.95 5.40 1.63
C MET A 1 22.77 4.16 0.75
N LYS A 2 22.63 4.26 -0.60
CA LYS A 2 22.47 3.12 -1.54
C LYS A 2 23.63 2.09 -1.51
N HIS A 3 24.85 2.48 -1.16
CA HIS A 3 26.01 1.57 -1.11
C HIS A 3 26.03 0.65 0.14
N LYS A 4 25.50 1.09 1.28
CA LYS A 4 25.42 0.26 2.51
C LYS A 4 24.39 -0.87 2.39
N GLY A 5 23.25 -0.60 1.72
CA GLY A 5 22.22 -1.61 1.50
C GLY A 5 22.70 -2.77 0.61
N LYS A 6 23.37 -2.48 -0.53
CA LYS A 6 23.91 -3.53 -1.42
C LYS A 6 24.95 -4.44 -0.73
N LYS A 7 25.80 -3.87 0.13
CA LYS A 7 26.79 -4.66 0.90
C LYS A 7 26.13 -5.57 1.91
N MET A 8 25.06 -5.12 2.57
CA MET A 8 24.33 -5.91 3.56
C MET A 8 23.55 -7.06 2.91
N TYR A 9 22.96 -6.85 1.73
CA TYR A 9 22.32 -7.92 0.95
C TYR A 9 23.31 -8.98 0.50
N ALA A 10 24.48 -8.58 -0.07
CA ALA A 10 25.51 -9.51 -0.48
C ALA A 10 26.08 -10.31 0.70
N LEU A 11 26.19 -9.70 1.89
CA LEU A 11 26.62 -10.38 3.11
C LEU A 11 25.61 -11.45 3.57
N ASN A 12 24.32 -11.14 3.51
CA ASN A 12 23.26 -12.09 3.85
C ASN A 12 23.20 -13.27 2.87
N GLU A 13 23.38 -13.02 1.57
CA GLU A 13 23.44 -14.07 0.55
C GLU A 13 24.66 -14.96 0.73
N CYS A 14 25.82 -14.38 1.06
CA CYS A 14 27.03 -15.11 1.43
C CYS A 14 26.80 -16.00 2.65
N LEU A 15 26.28 -15.43 3.72
CA LEU A 15 26.00 -16.15 4.98
C LEU A 15 25.03 -17.31 4.75
N PHE A 16 23.95 -17.07 4.01
CA PHE A 16 22.98 -18.11 3.64
C PHE A 16 23.62 -19.24 2.85
N SER A 17 24.45 -18.91 1.83
CA SER A 17 25.15 -19.90 1.01
C SER A 17 26.10 -20.77 1.85
N VAL A 18 26.85 -20.16 2.78
CA VAL A 18 27.75 -20.86 3.70
C VAL A 18 26.98 -21.81 4.64
N VAL A 19 25.88 -21.33 5.21
CA VAL A 19 25.04 -22.16 6.12
C VAL A 19 24.46 -23.37 5.38
N VAL A 20 23.97 -23.17 4.15
CA VAL A 20 23.43 -24.28 3.33
C VAL A 20 24.54 -25.29 2.98
N LEU A 21 25.73 -24.82 2.54
CA LEU A 21 26.85 -25.70 2.23
C LEU A 21 27.32 -26.52 3.44
N ILE A 22 27.40 -25.91 4.62
CA ILE A 22 27.72 -26.63 5.86
C ILE A 22 26.63 -27.67 6.18
N GLY A 23 25.35 -27.29 6.06
CA GLY A 23 24.24 -28.21 6.30
C GLY A 23 24.28 -29.43 5.36
N ILE A 24 24.59 -29.21 4.07
CA ILE A 24 24.73 -30.29 3.09
C ILE A 24 25.91 -31.19 3.42
N TYR A 25 27.04 -30.59 3.81
CA TYR A 25 28.21 -31.36 4.22
C TYR A 25 27.90 -32.29 5.41
N LEU A 26 27.26 -31.76 6.43
CA LEU A 26 26.85 -32.56 7.61
C LEU A 26 25.82 -33.64 7.26
N LEU A 27 24.86 -33.32 6.38
CA LEU A 27 23.86 -34.26 5.90
C LEU A 27 24.51 -35.38 5.08
N ASN A 28 25.44 -35.07 4.20
CA ASN A 28 26.18 -36.06 3.42
C ASN A 28 27.01 -36.98 4.33
N HIS A 29 27.65 -36.45 5.38
CA HIS A 29 28.38 -37.24 6.34
C HIS A 29 27.45 -38.19 7.10
N TRP A 30 26.30 -37.69 7.59
CA TRP A 30 25.28 -38.49 8.26
C TRP A 30 24.73 -39.61 7.35
N VAL A 31 24.45 -39.30 6.07
CA VAL A 31 23.96 -40.28 5.07
C VAL A 31 25.01 -41.35 4.79
N GLN A 32 26.29 -40.98 4.66
CA GLN A 32 27.38 -41.92 4.47
C GLN A 32 27.51 -42.86 5.65
N ASP A 33 27.44 -42.36 6.90
CA ASP A 33 27.60 -43.17 8.08
C ASP A 33 26.40 -44.11 8.31
N PHE A 34 25.18 -43.66 8.01
CA PHE A 34 23.95 -44.39 8.24
C PHE A 34 23.68 -45.45 7.16
N TYR A 35 23.78 -45.04 5.87
CA TYR A 35 23.46 -45.91 4.72
C TYR A 35 24.66 -46.65 4.13
N GLN A 36 25.85 -46.29 4.52
CA GLN A 36 27.12 -46.83 3.98
C GLN A 36 27.19 -46.80 2.44
N THR A 37 26.58 -45.80 1.81
CA THR A 37 26.50 -45.57 0.36
C THR A 37 26.99 -44.19 -0.05
N GLN A 38 27.70 -44.09 -1.14
CA GLN A 38 28.18 -42.83 -1.73
C GLN A 38 27.26 -42.33 -2.81
N VAL A 39 26.30 -43.13 -3.30
CA VAL A 39 25.46 -42.80 -4.45
C VAL A 39 24.56 -41.58 -4.23
N LEU A 40 24.09 -41.36 -3.01
CA LEU A 40 23.20 -40.26 -2.68
C LEU A 40 23.89 -38.90 -2.51
N ILE A 41 25.20 -38.90 -2.26
CA ILE A 41 25.98 -37.68 -1.94
C ILE A 41 25.92 -36.63 -3.05
N PRO A 42 26.16 -36.97 -4.35
CA PRO A 42 26.03 -35.99 -5.43
C PRO A 42 24.62 -35.45 -5.56
N MET A 43 23.57 -36.25 -5.33
CA MET A 43 22.16 -35.82 -5.45
C MET A 43 21.80 -34.81 -4.38
N ILE A 44 22.21 -35.05 -3.13
CA ILE A 44 22.02 -34.11 -2.02
C ILE A 44 22.75 -32.80 -2.27
N SER A 45 23.96 -32.90 -2.82
CA SER A 45 24.78 -31.73 -3.15
C SER A 45 24.15 -30.89 -4.28
N VAL A 46 23.58 -31.53 -5.31
CA VAL A 46 22.81 -30.85 -6.37
C VAL A 46 21.60 -30.13 -5.79
N LEU A 47 20.84 -30.75 -4.88
CA LEU A 47 19.71 -30.13 -4.20
C LEU A 47 20.13 -28.88 -3.44
N GLY A 48 21.28 -28.92 -2.78
CA GLY A 48 21.77 -27.74 -2.07
C GLY A 48 22.20 -26.60 -2.95
N VAL A 49 22.87 -26.88 -4.04
CA VAL A 49 23.21 -25.86 -5.05
C VAL A 49 21.93 -25.25 -5.64
N PHE A 50 20.91 -26.08 -5.88
CA PHE A 50 19.59 -25.61 -6.31
C PHE A 50 18.97 -24.64 -5.29
N LEU A 51 18.95 -24.98 -4.00
CA LEU A 51 18.41 -24.14 -2.93
C LEU A 51 19.14 -22.80 -2.82
N ILE A 52 20.47 -22.80 -2.94
CA ILE A 52 21.27 -21.57 -2.96
C ILE A 52 20.92 -20.72 -4.17
N SER A 53 20.91 -21.30 -5.38
CA SER A 53 20.58 -20.58 -6.61
C SER A 53 19.17 -20.04 -6.63
N TRP A 54 18.21 -20.72 -5.99
CA TRP A 54 16.82 -20.26 -5.89
C TRP A 54 16.67 -19.06 -4.95
N LYS A 55 17.35 -19.08 -3.80
CA LYS A 55 17.22 -18.03 -2.78
C LYS A 55 18.05 -16.79 -3.08
N THR A 56 19.24 -16.93 -3.67
CA THR A 56 20.16 -15.83 -3.99
C THR A 56 19.78 -15.11 -5.29
N GLN A 57 20.29 -13.89 -5.47
CA GLN A 57 20.05 -13.10 -6.69
C GLN A 57 21.18 -13.29 -7.70
N GLY A 58 20.81 -13.62 -8.95
CA GLY A 58 21.76 -13.77 -10.06
C GLY A 58 22.50 -15.12 -10.05
N TYR A 59 23.48 -15.23 -10.93
CA TYR A 59 24.22 -16.50 -11.17
C TYR A 59 25.43 -16.69 -10.26
N PHE A 60 25.93 -15.62 -9.67
CA PHE A 60 27.22 -15.58 -9.00
C PHE A 60 27.32 -16.59 -7.84
N TRP A 61 26.39 -16.54 -6.90
CA TRP A 61 26.38 -17.44 -5.75
C TRP A 61 26.08 -18.89 -6.13
N GLY A 62 25.24 -19.10 -7.13
CA GLY A 62 24.96 -20.44 -7.67
C GLY A 62 26.20 -21.10 -8.28
N ILE A 63 26.96 -20.36 -9.09
CA ILE A 63 28.22 -20.88 -9.71
C ILE A 63 29.28 -21.16 -8.65
N ILE A 64 29.50 -20.21 -7.73
CA ILE A 64 30.48 -20.38 -6.64
C ILE A 64 30.12 -21.59 -5.77
N SER A 65 28.86 -21.71 -5.36
CA SER A 65 28.40 -22.82 -4.52
C SER A 65 28.51 -24.16 -5.23
N SER A 66 28.28 -24.21 -6.55
CA SER A 66 28.46 -25.43 -7.34
C SER A 66 29.94 -25.88 -7.39
N LEU A 67 30.86 -24.94 -7.61
CA LEU A 67 32.30 -25.23 -7.58
C LEU A 67 32.77 -25.70 -6.20
N ILE A 68 32.37 -25.01 -5.13
CA ILE A 68 32.71 -25.40 -3.75
C ILE A 68 32.13 -26.78 -3.43
N SER A 69 30.86 -27.04 -3.81
CA SER A 69 30.19 -28.30 -3.55
C SER A 69 30.90 -29.48 -4.25
N VAL A 70 31.33 -29.29 -5.52
CA VAL A 70 32.09 -30.30 -6.25
C VAL A 70 33.42 -30.61 -5.56
N LEU A 71 34.17 -29.58 -5.17
CA LEU A 71 35.43 -29.75 -4.45
C LEU A 71 35.24 -30.46 -3.10
N LEU A 72 34.20 -30.11 -2.34
CA LEU A 72 33.88 -30.76 -1.06
C LEU A 72 33.50 -32.23 -1.25
N VAL A 73 32.66 -32.53 -2.23
CA VAL A 73 32.26 -33.92 -2.52
C VAL A 73 33.48 -34.75 -2.98
N ASN A 74 34.29 -34.20 -3.86
CA ASN A 74 35.50 -34.89 -4.33
C ASN A 74 36.49 -35.16 -3.20
N TYR A 75 36.77 -34.16 -2.36
CA TYR A 75 37.74 -34.28 -1.28
C TYR A 75 37.29 -35.20 -0.16
N ALA A 76 36.04 -35.07 0.31
CA ALA A 76 35.57 -35.74 1.52
C ALA A 76 34.91 -37.10 1.26
N PHE A 77 34.33 -37.32 0.06
CA PHE A 77 33.42 -38.43 -0.17
C PHE A 77 33.79 -39.32 -1.37
N THR A 78 34.87 -38.99 -2.12
CA THR A 78 35.30 -39.78 -3.28
C THR A 78 36.64 -40.49 -2.97
N TYR A 79 36.77 -41.75 -3.38
CA TYR A 79 38.03 -42.47 -3.23
C TYR A 79 39.05 -42.00 -4.30
N PRO A 80 40.34 -41.79 -3.94
CA PRO A 80 40.93 -41.89 -2.59
C PRO A 80 40.55 -40.72 -1.67
N PHE A 81 40.05 -41.01 -0.48
CA PHE A 81 39.58 -40.00 0.47
C PHE A 81 40.69 -39.02 0.85
N TYR A 82 40.32 -37.75 1.02
CA TYR A 82 41.20 -36.63 1.37
C TYR A 82 42.26 -36.31 0.31
N ALA A 83 42.04 -36.75 -0.90
CA ALA A 83 42.82 -36.39 -2.06
C ALA A 83 41.92 -35.67 -3.09
N ILE A 84 42.45 -34.64 -3.76
CA ILE A 84 41.71 -33.95 -4.81
C ILE A 84 42.02 -34.62 -6.13
N ASP A 85 41.07 -35.39 -6.69
CA ASP A 85 41.14 -35.95 -8.02
C ASP A 85 40.07 -35.29 -8.91
N LEU A 86 40.48 -34.23 -9.63
CA LEU A 86 39.61 -33.47 -10.52
C LEU A 86 39.44 -34.14 -11.90
N ILE A 87 40.22 -35.18 -12.20
CA ILE A 87 40.30 -35.82 -13.53
C ILE A 87 39.40 -37.07 -13.59
N SER A 88 38.97 -37.59 -12.43
CA SER A 88 38.10 -38.77 -12.42
C SER A 88 36.80 -38.51 -13.19
N PRO A 89 36.32 -39.47 -14.02
CA PRO A 89 35.09 -39.31 -14.80
C PRO A 89 33.86 -38.95 -13.93
N GLN A 90 33.82 -39.45 -12.70
CA GLN A 90 32.73 -39.16 -11.74
C GLN A 90 32.75 -37.70 -11.30
N CYS A 91 33.92 -37.15 -11.01
CA CYS A 91 34.09 -35.76 -10.62
C CYS A 91 33.67 -34.80 -11.76
N VAL A 92 34.19 -35.04 -12.97
CA VAL A 92 33.88 -34.25 -14.16
C VAL A 92 32.40 -34.30 -14.49
N PHE A 93 31.74 -35.46 -14.39
CA PHE A 93 30.31 -35.61 -14.64
C PHE A 93 29.49 -34.88 -13.61
N SER A 94 29.76 -35.06 -12.30
CA SER A 94 29.04 -34.40 -11.22
C SER A 94 29.22 -32.88 -11.26
N ALA A 95 30.42 -32.39 -11.57
CA ALA A 95 30.70 -30.98 -11.76
C ALA A 95 29.87 -30.39 -12.93
N GLY A 96 29.81 -31.08 -14.05
CA GLY A 96 29.00 -30.68 -15.19
C GLY A 96 27.52 -30.58 -14.88
N VAL A 97 26.95 -31.59 -14.20
CA VAL A 97 25.54 -31.59 -13.79
C VAL A 97 25.25 -30.45 -12.82
N MET A 98 26.08 -30.27 -11.79
CA MET A 98 25.89 -29.20 -10.81
C MET A 98 25.96 -27.81 -11.45
N LEU A 99 26.89 -27.62 -12.38
CA LEU A 99 27.03 -26.33 -13.08
C LEU A 99 25.84 -26.07 -14.00
N ILE A 100 25.36 -27.06 -14.74
CA ILE A 100 24.15 -26.93 -15.57
C ILE A 100 22.93 -26.60 -14.73
N VAL A 101 22.70 -27.34 -13.64
CA VAL A 101 21.58 -27.09 -12.74
C VAL A 101 21.65 -25.68 -12.15
N SER A 102 22.85 -25.25 -11.72
CA SER A 102 23.04 -23.90 -11.15
C SER A 102 22.72 -22.80 -12.17
N ILE A 103 23.23 -22.94 -13.42
CA ILE A 103 22.98 -21.97 -14.49
C ILE A 103 21.47 -21.94 -14.84
N MET A 104 20.88 -23.11 -15.09
CA MET A 104 19.44 -23.19 -15.43
C MET A 104 18.54 -22.58 -14.33
N THR A 105 18.80 -22.92 -13.07
CA THR A 105 18.04 -22.36 -11.94
C THR A 105 18.25 -20.85 -11.83
N GLY A 106 19.48 -20.38 -11.99
CA GLY A 106 19.79 -18.95 -11.98
C GLY A 106 19.05 -18.18 -13.08
N ILE A 107 19.03 -18.72 -14.32
CA ILE A 107 18.27 -18.13 -15.44
C ILE A 107 16.79 -18.09 -15.11
N LEU A 108 16.20 -19.22 -14.71
CA LEU A 108 14.77 -19.32 -14.43
C LEU A 108 14.35 -18.37 -13.30
N THR A 109 15.10 -18.36 -12.20
CA THR A 109 14.81 -17.47 -11.05
C THR A 109 14.90 -16.00 -11.44
N THR A 110 15.91 -15.62 -12.23
CA THR A 110 16.08 -14.25 -12.71
C THR A 110 14.93 -13.84 -13.64
N GLN A 111 14.52 -14.72 -14.55
CA GLN A 111 13.39 -14.48 -15.45
C GLN A 111 12.08 -14.31 -14.67
N LEU A 112 11.79 -15.19 -13.70
CA LEU A 112 10.59 -15.09 -12.87
C LEU A 112 10.54 -13.78 -12.10
N LYS A 113 11.61 -13.40 -11.41
CA LYS A 113 11.71 -12.12 -10.68
C LYS A 113 11.56 -10.90 -11.59
N THR A 114 12.13 -10.96 -12.80
CA THR A 114 11.99 -9.88 -13.79
C THR A 114 10.57 -9.79 -14.29
N GLN A 115 9.91 -10.91 -14.57
CA GLN A 115 8.50 -10.94 -14.99
C GLN A 115 7.57 -10.41 -13.89
N GLU A 116 7.79 -10.80 -12.63
CA GLU A 116 7.02 -10.27 -11.50
C GLU A 116 7.18 -8.75 -11.38
N LYS A 117 8.41 -8.25 -11.53
CA LYS A 117 8.68 -6.81 -11.49
C LYS A 117 8.00 -6.07 -12.63
N ILE A 118 8.14 -6.55 -13.87
CA ILE A 118 7.48 -5.96 -15.05
C ILE A 118 5.96 -6.00 -14.88
N LYS A 119 5.41 -7.11 -14.39
CA LYS A 119 3.97 -7.24 -14.14
C LYS A 119 3.50 -6.20 -13.13
N ALA A 120 4.21 -6.03 -12.00
CA ALA A 120 3.89 -5.03 -11.00
C ALA A 120 3.97 -3.60 -11.54
N GLU A 121 5.00 -3.28 -12.34
CA GLU A 121 5.15 -1.97 -13.01
C GLU A 121 4.02 -1.74 -14.02
N THR A 122 3.68 -2.75 -14.83
CA THR A 122 2.59 -2.65 -15.81
C THR A 122 1.23 -2.47 -15.15
N GLU A 123 0.96 -3.18 -14.04
CA GLU A 123 -0.26 -3.01 -13.24
C GLU A 123 -0.34 -1.60 -12.65
N LYS A 124 0.78 -1.07 -12.13
CA LYS A 124 0.86 0.30 -11.62
C LYS A 124 0.57 1.34 -12.71
N GLU A 125 1.16 1.19 -13.90
CA GLU A 125 0.90 2.09 -15.04
C GLU A 125 -0.54 1.99 -15.54
N ARG A 126 -1.09 0.78 -15.62
CA ARG A 126 -2.48 0.55 -16.02
C ARG A 126 -3.46 1.20 -15.05
N MET A 127 -3.18 1.06 -13.76
CA MET A 127 -3.94 1.70 -12.68
C MET A 127 -3.89 3.24 -12.82
N ARG A 128 -2.70 3.80 -13.06
CA ARG A 128 -2.50 5.25 -13.26
C ARG A 128 -3.27 5.76 -14.49
N ALA A 129 -3.23 5.02 -15.60
CA ALA A 129 -3.98 5.36 -16.82
C ALA A 129 -5.50 5.31 -16.61
N ASN A 130 -6.00 4.30 -15.90
CA ASN A 130 -7.42 4.17 -15.56
C ASN A 130 -7.86 5.31 -14.64
N LEU A 131 -7.07 5.66 -13.63
CA LEU A 131 -7.33 6.81 -12.76
C LEU A 131 -7.45 8.11 -13.57
N LEU A 132 -6.48 8.40 -14.45
CA LEU A 132 -6.50 9.60 -15.28
C LEU A 132 -7.72 9.65 -16.20
N ARG A 133 -8.12 8.52 -16.79
CA ARG A 133 -9.32 8.44 -17.64
C ARG A 133 -10.59 8.73 -16.84
N ALA A 134 -10.72 8.11 -15.67
CA ALA A 134 -11.84 8.32 -14.78
C ALA A 134 -11.92 9.77 -14.30
N VAL A 135 -10.80 10.32 -13.80
CA VAL A 135 -10.71 11.73 -13.40
C VAL A 135 -11.11 12.67 -14.54
N SER A 136 -10.63 12.41 -15.77
CA SER A 136 -10.97 13.23 -16.93
C SER A 136 -12.46 13.20 -17.29
N HIS A 137 -13.08 12.02 -17.17
CA HIS A 137 -14.52 11.85 -17.40
C HIS A 137 -15.32 12.65 -16.36
N ASP A 138 -14.94 12.50 -15.12
CA ASP A 138 -15.67 13.05 -13.99
C ASP A 138 -15.49 14.56 -13.81
N LEU A 139 -14.33 15.11 -14.22
CA LEU A 139 -14.14 16.56 -14.34
C LEU A 139 -14.98 17.18 -15.46
N ARG A 140 -15.20 16.44 -16.54
CA ARG A 140 -15.94 16.94 -17.70
C ARG A 140 -17.41 17.24 -17.38
N THR A 141 -18.06 16.40 -16.57
CA THR A 141 -19.50 16.53 -16.26
C THR A 141 -19.82 17.85 -15.53
N PRO A 142 -19.22 18.20 -14.38
CA PRO A 142 -19.49 19.47 -13.71
C PRO A 142 -19.01 20.67 -14.56
N LEU A 143 -17.90 20.54 -15.29
CA LEU A 143 -17.43 21.61 -16.18
C LEU A 143 -18.44 21.91 -17.28
N THR A 144 -19.08 20.88 -17.85
CA THR A 144 -20.14 21.03 -18.84
C THR A 144 -21.40 21.65 -18.24
N SER A 145 -21.75 21.29 -16.99
CA SER A 145 -22.87 21.87 -16.26
C SER A 145 -22.62 23.36 -15.98
N ILE A 146 -21.44 23.72 -15.45
CA ILE A 146 -21.05 25.11 -15.21
C ILE A 146 -21.12 25.92 -16.50
N TYR A 147 -20.54 25.40 -17.58
CA TYR A 147 -20.56 26.06 -18.89
C TYR A 147 -22.00 26.24 -19.40
N GLY A 148 -22.84 25.21 -19.33
CA GLY A 148 -24.23 25.25 -19.76
C GLY A 148 -25.05 26.22 -18.94
N ALA A 149 -24.95 26.23 -17.63
CA ALA A 149 -25.66 27.15 -16.73
C ALA A 149 -25.22 28.61 -16.97
N SER A 150 -23.91 28.85 -17.14
CA SER A 150 -23.39 30.18 -17.46
C SER A 150 -23.84 30.68 -18.83
N SER A 151 -23.86 29.81 -19.86
CA SER A 151 -24.36 30.18 -21.22
C SER A 151 -25.83 30.54 -21.19
N VAL A 152 -26.68 29.74 -20.45
CA VAL A 152 -28.12 30.06 -20.32
C VAL A 152 -28.33 31.42 -19.65
N ILE A 153 -27.54 31.75 -18.61
CA ILE A 153 -27.63 33.06 -17.94
C ILE A 153 -27.24 34.19 -18.93
N LEU A 154 -26.13 34.00 -19.65
CA LEU A 154 -25.65 35.07 -20.59
C LEU A 154 -26.59 35.28 -21.75
N GLU A 155 -27.15 34.23 -22.35
CA GLU A 155 -28.03 34.33 -23.51
C GLU A 155 -29.42 34.85 -23.16
N ASN A 156 -29.90 34.64 -21.95
CA ASN A 156 -31.27 34.94 -21.52
C ASN A 156 -31.33 35.91 -20.33
N TYR A 157 -30.30 36.71 -20.09
CA TYR A 157 -30.14 37.51 -18.88
C TYR A 157 -31.38 38.32 -18.52
N ASP A 158 -31.99 39.00 -19.48
CA ASP A 158 -33.15 39.88 -19.29
C ASP A 158 -34.48 39.12 -19.21
N SER A 159 -34.52 37.88 -19.70
CA SER A 159 -35.75 37.07 -19.78
C SER A 159 -35.88 36.02 -18.66
N LEU A 160 -34.79 35.71 -17.96
CA LEU A 160 -34.77 34.77 -16.84
C LEU A 160 -35.37 35.42 -15.58
N SER A 161 -36.28 34.69 -14.95
CA SER A 161 -36.74 35.08 -13.60
C SER A 161 -35.58 35.03 -12.59
N LYS A 162 -35.63 35.91 -11.55
CA LYS A 162 -34.63 35.93 -10.47
C LYS A 162 -34.44 34.57 -9.80
N GLU A 163 -35.51 33.81 -9.61
CA GLU A 163 -35.46 32.46 -9.04
C GLU A 163 -34.64 31.49 -9.91
N LYS A 164 -34.84 31.54 -11.25
CA LYS A 164 -34.07 30.73 -12.17
C LYS A 164 -32.59 31.14 -12.23
N GLN A 165 -32.32 32.45 -12.22
CA GLN A 165 -30.94 32.98 -12.16
C GLN A 165 -30.24 32.48 -10.87
N THR A 166 -30.90 32.63 -9.71
CA THR A 166 -30.34 32.16 -8.43
C THR A 166 -30.08 30.65 -8.42
N LYS A 167 -31.02 29.86 -8.97
CA LYS A 167 -30.85 28.42 -9.07
C LYS A 167 -29.64 28.04 -9.94
N LEU A 168 -29.49 28.64 -11.13
CA LEU A 168 -28.36 28.37 -12.01
C LEU A 168 -27.01 28.79 -11.40
N LEU A 169 -27.00 29.95 -10.68
CA LEU A 169 -25.80 30.38 -9.96
C LEU A 169 -25.43 29.42 -8.81
N ALA A 170 -26.44 28.91 -8.09
CA ALA A 170 -26.21 27.92 -7.05
C ALA A 170 -25.66 26.58 -7.64
N GLU A 171 -26.17 26.15 -8.79
CA GLU A 171 -25.65 24.97 -9.50
C GLU A 171 -24.18 25.18 -9.92
N ILE A 172 -23.83 26.37 -10.44
CA ILE A 172 -22.45 26.72 -10.77
C ILE A 172 -21.55 26.69 -9.56
N GLN A 173 -22.01 27.24 -8.44
CA GLN A 173 -21.26 27.27 -7.19
C GLN A 173 -21.00 25.83 -6.67
N GLU A 174 -22.03 25.01 -6.61
CA GLU A 174 -21.96 23.62 -6.14
C GLU A 174 -20.99 22.78 -6.98
N ASP A 175 -21.10 22.86 -8.31
CA ASP A 175 -20.22 22.16 -9.25
C ASP A 175 -18.76 22.67 -9.14
N SER A 176 -18.55 23.97 -8.90
CA SER A 176 -17.21 24.55 -8.71
C SER A 176 -16.57 24.10 -7.41
N GLU A 177 -17.32 24.09 -6.30
CA GLU A 177 -16.84 23.57 -5.01
C GLU A 177 -16.50 22.08 -5.11
N TRP A 178 -17.29 21.33 -5.85
CA TRP A 178 -17.02 19.92 -6.10
C TRP A 178 -15.70 19.73 -6.88
N LEU A 179 -15.44 20.54 -7.93
CA LEU A 179 -14.19 20.51 -8.69
C LEU A 179 -12.97 20.80 -7.81
N ILE A 180 -13.07 21.79 -6.93
CA ILE A 180 -12.01 22.14 -5.97
C ILE A 180 -11.67 20.92 -5.09
N ARG A 181 -12.68 20.27 -4.49
CA ARG A 181 -12.50 19.06 -3.67
C ARG A 181 -11.80 17.94 -4.44
N MET A 182 -12.20 17.74 -5.70
CA MET A 182 -11.61 16.70 -6.53
C MET A 182 -10.14 16.95 -6.81
N VAL A 183 -9.76 18.20 -7.11
CA VAL A 183 -8.36 18.59 -7.33
C VAL A 183 -7.54 18.41 -6.05
N GLU A 184 -8.05 18.78 -4.90
CA GLU A 184 -7.38 18.58 -3.60
C GLU A 184 -7.14 17.09 -3.32
N ASN A 185 -8.13 16.24 -3.57
CA ASN A 185 -7.99 14.79 -3.44
C ASN A 185 -6.93 14.21 -4.39
N LEU A 186 -6.89 14.68 -5.66
CA LEU A 186 -5.91 14.25 -6.64
C LEU A 186 -4.49 14.67 -6.25
N LEU A 187 -4.30 15.90 -5.77
CA LEU A 187 -3.01 16.40 -5.27
C LEU A 187 -2.52 15.59 -4.07
N SER A 188 -3.42 15.14 -3.20
CA SER A 188 -3.07 14.30 -2.06
C SER A 188 -2.55 12.93 -2.50
N ILE A 189 -3.13 12.31 -3.54
CA ILE A 189 -2.62 11.06 -4.13
C ILE A 189 -1.22 11.26 -4.71
N THR A 190 -0.99 12.36 -5.45
CA THR A 190 0.32 12.60 -6.08
C THR A 190 1.44 12.86 -5.07
N ARG A 191 1.12 13.38 -3.89
CA ARG A 191 2.09 13.53 -2.78
C ARG A 191 2.49 12.19 -2.17
N ILE A 192 1.60 11.18 -2.23
CA ILE A 192 1.84 9.84 -1.70
C ILE A 192 2.65 8.99 -2.70
N ASP A 193 2.47 9.20 -4.01
CA ASP A 193 3.09 8.43 -5.11
C ASP A 193 4.49 8.94 -5.54
N GLY A 194 5.31 9.50 -4.65
CA GLY A 194 6.68 9.92 -4.97
C GLY A 194 7.46 8.85 -5.75
N GLU A 195 8.25 9.26 -6.76
CA GLU A 195 8.97 8.41 -7.76
C GLU A 195 9.98 7.37 -7.18
N ASP A 196 10.29 7.41 -5.90
CA ASP A 196 11.08 6.38 -5.21
C ASP A 196 10.14 5.47 -4.40
N ASP A 197 10.26 4.16 -4.54
CA ASP A 197 9.54 3.03 -3.92
C ASP A 197 9.29 3.11 -2.39
N LYS A 198 9.45 4.27 -1.79
CA LYS A 198 9.13 4.60 -0.40
C LYS A 198 8.26 5.83 -0.38
N VAL A 199 6.99 5.61 -0.09
CA VAL A 199 6.06 6.67 0.31
C VAL A 199 6.69 7.47 1.46
N HIS A 200 7.26 8.62 1.14
CA HIS A 200 7.85 9.50 2.15
C HIS A 200 6.82 10.51 2.64
N VAL A 201 5.90 10.05 3.51
CA VAL A 201 5.10 10.97 4.31
C VAL A 201 6.04 11.68 5.29
N LYS A 202 6.04 13.01 5.27
CA LYS A 202 6.85 13.81 6.20
C LYS A 202 6.14 13.83 7.56
N LYS A 203 6.38 12.81 8.37
CA LYS A 203 5.82 12.71 9.71
C LYS A 203 6.51 13.71 10.64
N THR A 204 5.71 14.55 11.29
CA THR A 204 6.12 15.44 12.38
C THR A 204 5.27 15.13 13.60
N ASP A 205 5.85 15.25 14.78
CA ASP A 205 5.10 15.09 16.02
C ASP A 205 4.03 16.18 16.08
N THR A 206 2.78 15.78 16.01
CA THR A 206 1.62 16.68 15.95
C THR A 206 0.76 16.48 17.19
N VAL A 207 0.43 17.55 17.86
CA VAL A 207 -0.45 17.56 19.03
C VAL A 207 -1.88 17.29 18.59
N LEU A 208 -2.58 16.38 19.29
CA LEU A 208 -3.92 15.95 18.93
C LEU A 208 -4.91 17.11 18.89
N GLU A 209 -4.92 17.93 19.94
CA GLU A 209 -5.84 19.05 20.08
C GLU A 209 -5.66 20.07 18.96
N GLU A 210 -4.39 20.40 18.59
CA GLU A 210 -4.09 21.32 17.49
C GLU A 210 -4.58 20.77 16.14
N LEU A 211 -4.47 19.46 15.93
CA LEU A 211 -4.98 18.81 14.73
C LEU A 211 -6.51 18.95 14.65
N ILE A 212 -7.22 18.59 15.73
CA ILE A 212 -8.68 18.61 15.76
C ILE A 212 -9.18 20.06 15.62
N ASP A 213 -8.58 21.02 16.30
CA ASP A 213 -8.93 22.44 16.17
C ASP A 213 -8.77 22.91 14.71
N ALA A 214 -7.66 22.57 14.07
CA ALA A 214 -7.42 22.94 12.67
C ALA A 214 -8.45 22.30 11.70
N VAL A 215 -8.88 21.05 11.96
CA VAL A 215 -9.97 20.39 11.22
C VAL A 215 -11.28 21.11 11.44
N MET A 216 -11.64 21.42 12.69
CA MET A 216 -12.90 22.06 13.02
C MET A 216 -13.01 23.49 12.47
N VAL A 217 -11.92 24.26 12.49
CA VAL A 217 -11.89 25.59 11.85
C VAL A 217 -12.23 25.49 10.36
N LYS A 218 -11.64 24.53 9.65
CA LYS A 218 -11.95 24.30 8.22
C LYS A 218 -13.37 23.80 8.01
N PHE A 219 -13.86 22.90 8.87
CA PHE A 219 -15.18 22.32 8.77
C PHE A 219 -16.27 23.40 9.00
N TYR A 220 -16.20 24.19 10.07
CA TYR A 220 -17.17 25.22 10.36
C TYR A 220 -17.12 26.40 9.39
N ALA A 221 -15.97 26.71 8.82
CA ALA A 221 -15.89 27.69 7.74
C ALA A 221 -16.71 27.27 6.51
N ARG A 222 -16.84 25.95 6.27
CA ARG A 222 -17.57 25.39 5.14
C ARG A 222 -19.03 25.07 5.48
N TYR A 223 -19.29 24.57 6.70
CA TYR A 223 -20.60 24.16 7.20
C TYR A 223 -20.97 24.90 8.50
N PRO A 224 -21.27 26.21 8.42
CA PRO A 224 -21.47 27.03 9.64
C PRO A 224 -22.66 26.61 10.49
N GLN A 225 -23.62 25.88 9.90
CA GLN A 225 -24.86 25.47 10.59
C GLN A 225 -24.77 24.06 11.17
N GLN A 226 -23.69 23.33 10.89
CA GLN A 226 -23.50 21.98 11.40
C GLN A 226 -22.80 22.02 12.76
N ASN A 227 -23.11 21.03 13.62
CA ASN A 227 -22.42 20.85 14.88
C ASN A 227 -21.82 19.46 14.98
N VAL A 228 -20.57 19.39 15.45
CA VAL A 228 -19.85 18.14 15.69
C VAL A 228 -19.61 18.04 17.19
N GLU A 229 -20.08 16.95 17.80
CA GLU A 229 -19.78 16.67 19.21
C GLU A 229 -18.41 15.98 19.27
N ILE A 230 -17.47 16.58 20.04
CA ILE A 230 -16.09 16.13 20.10
C ILE A 230 -15.80 15.54 21.47
N THR A 231 -15.28 14.31 21.49
CA THR A 231 -14.82 13.64 22.71
C THR A 231 -13.36 13.28 22.55
N LEU A 232 -12.49 13.92 23.32
CA LEU A 232 -11.05 13.67 23.35
C LEU A 232 -10.65 13.05 24.70
N PRO A 233 -9.57 12.25 24.74
CA PRO A 233 -8.97 11.80 25.99
C PRO A 233 -8.36 12.99 26.75
N ASP A 234 -8.36 12.89 28.09
CA ASP A 234 -7.83 13.95 28.98
C ASP A 234 -6.28 14.01 28.96
N GLU A 235 -5.61 13.04 28.38
CA GLU A 235 -4.15 12.93 28.32
C GLU A 235 -3.60 13.72 27.14
N PHE A 236 -2.40 14.33 27.34
CA PHE A 236 -1.67 14.98 26.25
C PHE A 236 -1.15 13.93 25.26
N ILE A 237 -1.56 14.04 24.00
CA ILE A 237 -1.23 13.08 22.95
C ILE A 237 -0.51 13.78 21.81
N SER A 238 0.65 13.24 21.44
CA SER A 238 1.40 13.65 20.26
C SER A 238 1.62 12.44 19.34
N ILE A 239 1.30 12.62 18.05
CA ILE A 239 1.32 11.53 17.07
C ILE A 239 2.23 11.91 15.90
N PRO A 240 3.18 11.05 15.50
CA PRO A 240 4.01 11.29 14.33
C PRO A 240 3.22 11.14 13.04
N MET A 241 2.79 12.25 12.44
CA MET A 241 1.97 12.26 11.23
C MET A 241 2.29 13.45 10.32
N ASP A 242 1.79 13.39 9.08
CA ASP A 242 1.63 14.56 8.22
C ASP A 242 0.25 15.17 8.49
N ALA A 243 0.24 16.27 9.26
CA ALA A 243 -0.98 16.92 9.71
C ALA A 243 -1.88 17.34 8.56
N MET A 244 -1.33 17.78 7.41
CA MET A 244 -2.14 18.18 6.24
C MET A 244 -2.87 16.99 5.61
N LEU A 245 -2.20 15.87 5.47
CA LEU A 245 -2.80 14.65 4.91
C LEU A 245 -3.86 14.08 5.87
N ILE A 246 -3.61 14.07 7.17
CA ILE A 246 -4.61 13.60 8.15
C ILE A 246 -5.80 14.56 8.24
N GLN A 247 -5.60 15.89 8.18
CA GLN A 247 -6.71 16.83 8.05
C GLN A 247 -7.58 16.52 6.83
N GLN A 248 -6.97 16.12 5.68
CA GLN A 248 -7.71 15.72 4.48
C GLN A 248 -8.56 14.46 4.72
N VAL A 249 -8.06 13.49 5.51
CA VAL A 249 -8.85 12.31 5.90
C VAL A 249 -10.08 12.72 6.68
N PHE A 250 -9.93 13.58 7.71
CA PHE A 250 -11.05 14.09 8.47
C PHE A 250 -12.08 14.82 7.61
N MET A 251 -11.64 15.74 6.77
CA MET A 251 -12.53 16.50 5.89
C MET A 251 -13.29 15.59 4.92
N ASN A 252 -12.61 14.59 4.32
CA ASN A 252 -13.28 13.64 3.42
C ASN A 252 -14.35 12.79 4.15
N ILE A 253 -14.10 12.39 5.39
CA ILE A 253 -15.07 11.61 6.17
C ILE A 253 -16.23 12.50 6.64
N LEU A 254 -15.96 13.71 7.12
CA LEU A 254 -16.98 14.68 7.53
C LEU A 254 -17.86 15.12 6.35
N ASP A 255 -17.26 15.44 5.19
CA ASP A 255 -17.97 15.73 3.95
C ASP A 255 -18.86 14.54 3.53
N ASN A 256 -18.39 13.31 3.72
CA ASN A 256 -19.15 12.10 3.42
C ASN A 256 -20.38 11.99 4.33
N ALA A 257 -20.28 12.29 5.62
CA ALA A 257 -21.40 12.33 6.54
C ALA A 257 -22.45 13.38 6.12
N ILE A 258 -22.02 14.61 5.79
CA ILE A 258 -22.92 15.69 5.35
C ILE A 258 -23.69 15.32 4.07
N HIS A 259 -23.02 14.71 3.09
CA HIS A 259 -23.63 14.49 1.77
C HIS A 259 -24.38 13.16 1.64
N HIS A 260 -24.02 12.15 2.42
CA HIS A 260 -24.53 10.78 2.26
C HIS A 260 -25.37 10.25 3.41
N ALA A 261 -25.22 10.77 4.64
CA ALA A 261 -26.00 10.36 5.79
C ALA A 261 -27.39 10.99 5.77
N LYS A 262 -28.29 10.50 4.91
CA LYS A 262 -29.66 11.04 4.80
C LYS A 262 -30.38 10.94 6.13
N GLY A 263 -31.00 12.06 6.54
CA GLY A 263 -31.73 12.15 7.82
C GLY A 263 -30.84 12.35 9.03
N MET A 264 -29.54 12.57 8.84
CA MET A 264 -28.59 12.85 9.91
C MET A 264 -28.96 14.12 10.66
N THR A 265 -28.91 14.05 11.99
CA THR A 265 -29.12 15.18 12.92
C THR A 265 -27.88 15.46 13.75
N ARG A 266 -26.97 14.52 13.89
CA ARG A 266 -25.79 14.55 14.75
C ARG A 266 -24.57 13.93 14.12
N ILE A 267 -23.42 14.60 14.32
CA ILE A 267 -22.10 14.05 14.01
C ILE A 267 -21.29 14.03 15.30
N GLU A 268 -20.64 12.90 15.57
CA GLU A 268 -19.76 12.73 16.72
C GLU A 268 -18.34 12.41 16.22
N LEU A 269 -17.34 13.07 16.80
CA LEU A 269 -15.94 12.77 16.66
C LEU A 269 -15.40 12.26 17.99
N GLU A 270 -15.08 10.99 18.08
CA GLU A 270 -14.51 10.37 19.27
C GLU A 270 -13.06 9.97 19.00
N VAL A 271 -12.16 10.30 19.92
CA VAL A 271 -10.76 9.85 19.89
C VAL A 271 -10.48 9.03 21.14
N LYS A 272 -9.88 7.84 20.94
CA LYS A 272 -9.52 6.91 22.02
C LYS A 272 -8.08 6.46 21.89
N CYS A 273 -7.41 6.28 23.02
CA CYS A 273 -6.12 5.62 23.08
C CYS A 273 -6.30 4.12 23.36
N GLU A 274 -5.74 3.26 22.53
CA GLU A 274 -5.75 1.82 22.68
C GLU A 274 -4.30 1.30 22.65
N GLN A 275 -3.73 1.06 23.82
CA GLN A 275 -2.31 0.63 23.94
C GLN A 275 -1.34 1.61 23.26
N ASP A 276 -0.75 1.23 22.13
CA ASP A 276 0.20 2.04 21.35
C ASP A 276 -0.45 2.77 20.17
N ASP A 277 -1.77 2.66 19.99
CA ASP A 277 -2.51 3.22 18.88
C ASP A 277 -3.50 4.31 19.35
N VAL A 278 -3.71 5.32 18.51
CA VAL A 278 -4.82 6.28 18.68
C VAL A 278 -5.85 5.97 17.61
N VAL A 279 -7.09 5.77 18.05
CA VAL A 279 -8.26 5.48 17.22
C VAL A 279 -9.14 6.71 17.15
N PHE A 280 -9.42 7.12 15.92
CA PHE A 280 -10.31 8.23 15.57
C PHE A 280 -11.58 7.67 14.96
N CYS A 281 -12.74 8.00 15.48
CA CYS A 281 -14.04 7.57 14.97
C CYS A 281 -14.94 8.76 14.72
N ILE A 282 -15.46 8.88 13.51
CA ILE A 282 -16.47 9.85 13.12
C ILE A 282 -17.76 9.07 12.88
N ARG A 283 -18.81 9.44 13.63
CA ARG A 283 -20.11 8.76 13.62
C ARG A 283 -21.19 9.73 13.18
N ASP A 284 -22.11 9.23 12.36
CA ASP A 284 -23.35 9.89 12.01
C ASP A 284 -24.54 9.06 12.48
N ASP A 285 -25.69 9.69 12.67
CA ASP A 285 -26.97 9.06 13.01
C ASP A 285 -27.92 8.92 11.80
N GLY A 286 -27.37 8.93 10.60
CA GLY A 286 -28.11 8.88 9.34
C GLY A 286 -28.59 7.48 8.93
N CYS A 287 -28.77 7.30 7.63
CA CYS A 287 -29.33 6.05 7.07
C CYS A 287 -28.37 4.84 7.08
N GLY A 288 -27.09 5.05 7.47
CA GLY A 288 -26.06 4.00 7.42
C GLY A 288 -25.60 3.64 6.00
N ILE A 289 -24.76 2.61 5.92
CA ILE A 289 -24.11 2.13 4.70
C ILE A 289 -24.72 0.77 4.29
N PRO A 290 -25.12 0.57 3.02
CA PRO A 290 -25.58 -0.74 2.56
C PRO A 290 -24.49 -1.82 2.81
N GLN A 291 -24.88 -2.97 3.37
CA GLN A 291 -23.97 -4.04 3.81
C GLN A 291 -23.01 -4.51 2.71
N GLU A 292 -23.52 -4.55 1.46
CA GLU A 292 -22.75 -4.95 0.28
C GLU A 292 -21.63 -3.94 -0.06
N ARG A 293 -21.82 -2.64 0.26
CA ARG A 293 -20.88 -1.58 -0.04
C ARG A 293 -19.75 -1.47 1.00
N ILE A 294 -19.97 -1.88 2.25
CA ILE A 294 -18.97 -1.74 3.34
C ILE A 294 -17.63 -2.36 2.95
N LYS A 295 -17.65 -3.57 2.35
CA LYS A 295 -16.43 -4.30 1.95
C LYS A 295 -15.64 -3.63 0.82
N HIS A 296 -16.26 -2.71 0.09
CA HIS A 296 -15.69 -2.08 -1.11
C HIS A 296 -15.49 -0.56 -0.97
N LEU A 297 -15.94 0.05 0.13
CA LEU A 297 -15.91 1.50 0.36
C LEU A 297 -14.54 2.15 0.14
N PHE A 298 -13.50 1.49 0.60
CA PHE A 298 -12.12 2.00 0.53
C PHE A 298 -11.34 1.50 -0.70
N LYS A 299 -11.95 0.65 -1.55
CA LYS A 299 -11.29 0.10 -2.75
C LYS A 299 -11.41 1.03 -3.96
N GLY A 300 -12.41 1.91 -3.98
CA GLY A 300 -12.62 2.98 -4.95
C GLY A 300 -12.29 2.61 -6.40
N TYR A 301 -11.65 3.51 -7.11
CA TYR A 301 -11.17 3.36 -8.49
C TYR A 301 -10.18 2.21 -8.73
N PHE A 302 -9.68 1.57 -7.69
CA PHE A 302 -8.71 0.49 -7.77
C PHE A 302 -9.32 -0.90 -7.93
N SER A 303 -10.66 -1.03 -8.01
CA SER A 303 -11.31 -2.32 -8.24
C SER A 303 -11.73 -2.50 -9.71
N GLU A 304 -11.45 -3.67 -10.29
CA GLU A 304 -11.76 -4.01 -11.69
C GLU A 304 -13.25 -4.11 -12.02
N SER A 305 -14.14 -4.05 -11.03
CA SER A 305 -15.59 -4.15 -11.20
C SER A 305 -16.28 -2.79 -11.09
N HIS A 306 -16.10 -1.94 -12.09
CA HIS A 306 -16.95 -0.78 -12.31
C HIS A 306 -18.20 -1.20 -13.09
N GLU A 307 -19.16 -1.78 -12.40
CA GLU A 307 -20.56 -1.63 -12.83
C GLU A 307 -21.05 -0.30 -12.30
N ILE A 308 -21.05 0.67 -13.21
CA ILE A 308 -21.62 2.00 -13.01
C ILE A 308 -23.12 1.81 -12.91
N SER A 309 -23.65 1.71 -11.71
CA SER A 309 -25.08 1.79 -11.48
C SER A 309 -25.42 3.11 -10.82
N ASP A 310 -26.26 3.83 -11.53
CA ASP A 310 -27.02 5.01 -11.15
C ASP A 310 -26.34 6.38 -11.13
N GLY A 311 -26.88 7.21 -12.03
CA GLY A 311 -26.57 8.59 -12.33
C GLY A 311 -26.72 9.64 -11.21
N SER A 312 -26.41 9.32 -9.98
CA SER A 312 -26.32 10.34 -8.95
C SER A 312 -24.90 10.92 -8.91
N ARG A 313 -24.81 12.23 -9.16
CA ARG A 313 -23.60 13.06 -9.21
C ARG A 313 -22.66 12.97 -8.00
N ASN A 314 -23.02 12.25 -6.95
CA ASN A 314 -22.34 12.23 -5.65
C ASN A 314 -21.55 10.95 -5.31
N ASN A 315 -21.36 10.01 -6.25
CA ASN A 315 -20.82 8.68 -5.91
C ASN A 315 -19.38 8.45 -6.31
N MET A 316 -18.54 9.47 -6.28
CA MET A 316 -17.13 9.26 -6.58
C MET A 316 -16.40 8.76 -5.33
N GLY A 317 -16.16 7.45 -5.25
CA GLY A 317 -15.38 6.80 -4.19
C GLY A 317 -13.90 7.23 -4.09
N ILE A 318 -13.53 8.38 -4.69
CA ILE A 318 -12.17 8.93 -4.63
C ILE A 318 -11.84 9.36 -3.20
N GLY A 319 -12.73 10.08 -2.51
CA GLY A 319 -12.45 10.60 -1.17
C GLY A 319 -12.06 9.51 -0.18
N LEU A 320 -12.84 8.42 -0.10
CA LEU A 320 -12.54 7.31 0.82
C LEU A 320 -11.34 6.47 0.38
N SER A 321 -11.09 6.33 -0.92
CA SER A 321 -9.87 5.65 -1.40
C SER A 321 -8.61 6.48 -1.12
N VAL A 322 -8.69 7.81 -1.20
CA VAL A 322 -7.64 8.74 -0.75
C VAL A 322 -7.39 8.58 0.75
N CYS A 323 -8.45 8.52 1.57
CA CYS A 323 -8.32 8.26 3.01
C CYS A 323 -7.55 6.95 3.26
N SER A 324 -7.93 5.87 2.58
CA SER A 324 -7.22 4.58 2.70
C SER A 324 -5.75 4.67 2.32
N ALA A 325 -5.43 5.38 1.23
CA ALA A 325 -4.04 5.58 0.80
C ALA A 325 -3.23 6.38 1.82
N ILE A 326 -3.79 7.49 2.33
CA ILE A 326 -3.16 8.32 3.36
C ILE A 326 -2.90 7.52 4.64
N ILE A 327 -3.90 6.83 5.15
CA ILE A 327 -3.79 6.07 6.39
C ILE A 327 -2.78 4.92 6.26
N LYS A 328 -2.79 4.19 5.13
CA LYS A 328 -1.77 3.16 4.83
C LYS A 328 -0.36 3.74 4.74
N ALA A 329 -0.20 4.92 4.16
CA ALA A 329 1.07 5.62 4.11
C ALA A 329 1.60 6.01 5.50
N HIS A 330 0.70 6.18 6.46
CA HIS A 330 1.01 6.39 7.87
C HIS A 330 1.23 5.10 8.67
N ASN A 331 1.13 3.90 8.03
CA ASN A 331 1.14 2.57 8.64
C ASN A 331 -0.06 2.35 9.58
N GLY A 332 -1.18 3.00 9.31
CA GLY A 332 -2.45 2.86 10.02
C GLY A 332 -3.43 1.94 9.31
N GLU A 333 -4.62 1.84 9.86
CA GLU A 333 -5.75 1.09 9.32
C GLU A 333 -7.00 1.98 9.32
N ILE A 334 -7.89 1.82 8.33
CA ILE A 334 -9.17 2.51 8.22
C ILE A 334 -10.27 1.51 7.94
N TRP A 335 -11.42 1.67 8.62
CA TRP A 335 -12.60 0.82 8.44
C TRP A 335 -13.88 1.62 8.60
N ALA A 336 -15.01 1.00 8.25
CA ALA A 336 -16.34 1.54 8.44
C ALA A 336 -17.29 0.45 8.92
N GLU A 337 -18.25 0.84 9.75
CA GLU A 337 -19.27 -0.05 10.29
C GLU A 337 -20.60 0.71 10.47
N ASN A 338 -21.71 -0.03 10.53
CA ASN A 338 -23.01 0.51 10.85
C ASN A 338 -23.33 0.29 12.34
N HIS A 339 -24.11 1.21 12.91
CA HIS A 339 -24.63 1.05 14.26
C HIS A 339 -25.96 0.28 14.25
N GLU A 340 -26.23 -0.44 15.33
CA GLU A 340 -27.48 -1.18 15.52
C GLU A 340 -28.71 -0.27 15.49
N ASN A 341 -28.56 0.99 15.94
CA ASN A 341 -29.63 1.99 16.00
C ASN A 341 -29.72 2.89 14.75
N GLY A 342 -29.04 2.54 13.67
CA GLY A 342 -28.91 3.34 12.45
C GLY A 342 -27.68 4.26 12.49
N GLY A 343 -27.29 4.76 11.29
CA GLY A 343 -26.07 5.55 11.13
C GLY A 343 -24.82 4.72 10.85
N ALA A 344 -23.73 5.40 10.54
CA ALA A 344 -22.43 4.80 10.22
C ALA A 344 -21.30 5.39 11.06
N SER A 345 -20.27 4.58 11.26
CA SER A 345 -18.97 5.01 11.80
C SER A 345 -17.90 4.80 10.78
N PHE A 346 -17.07 5.81 10.59
CA PHE A 346 -15.81 5.72 9.88
C PHE A 346 -14.68 5.89 10.89
N CYS A 347 -13.88 4.84 11.06
CA CYS A 347 -12.81 4.84 12.03
C CYS A 347 -11.46 4.61 11.36
N PHE A 348 -10.41 5.23 11.90
CA PHE A 348 -9.04 4.94 11.52
C PHE A 348 -8.14 4.97 12.75
N ARG A 349 -7.03 4.23 12.68
CA ARG A 349 -6.02 4.20 13.74
C ARG A 349 -4.65 4.55 13.24
N LEU A 350 -3.89 5.24 14.07
CA LEU A 350 -2.50 5.61 13.87
C LEU A 350 -1.67 5.19 15.09
N LYS A 351 -0.41 4.84 14.87
CA LYS A 351 0.51 4.51 15.96
C LYS A 351 0.96 5.77 16.67
N MET A 352 0.91 5.76 18.00
CA MET A 352 1.59 6.76 18.82
C MET A 352 3.10 6.69 18.58
N GLY A 353 3.77 7.84 18.58
CA GLY A 353 5.23 7.89 18.68
C GLY A 353 5.65 7.36 20.04
N ALA A 354 6.78 6.68 20.11
CA ALA A 354 7.35 6.32 21.41
C ALA A 354 7.46 7.58 22.26
N THR A 355 6.71 7.64 23.35
CA THR A 355 6.86 8.69 24.36
C THR A 355 8.32 8.75 24.77
N LYS A 356 8.97 9.90 24.56
CA LYS A 356 10.31 10.20 25.10
C LYS A 356 10.19 10.42 26.62
N ASP A 357 9.74 9.45 27.35
CA ASP A 357 9.81 9.42 28.79
C ASP A 357 10.59 8.16 29.21
N GLU A 358 11.90 8.21 28.95
CA GLU A 358 12.94 7.44 29.65
C GLU A 358 14.30 7.95 29.17
N GLN A 359 14.70 9.13 29.67
CA GLN A 359 16.11 9.48 29.90
C GLN A 359 16.24 10.42 31.08
#